data_ce334c87327e8e1df98b2b38f59cdc65
#
_entry.id   ce334c87327e8e1df98b2b38f59cdc65
#
_cell.length_a   1.000
_cell.length_b   1.000
_cell.length_c   1.000
_cell.angle_alpha   90.00
_cell.angle_beta   90.00
_cell.angle_gamma   90.00
#
_symmetry.space_group_name_H-M   'P 1'
#
loop_
_entity.id
_entity.type
_entity.pdbx_description
1 polymer ?
#
loop_
_entity_poly.entity_id
_entity_poly.type
_entity_poly.pdbx_seq_one_letter_code
_entity_poly.pdbx_strand_id
1 'polypeptide(L)'
;MRVLVCTDGSKYANKAVKFAAQFAKNCGADLTILHVIKDVASHRELPTYPGFISEKERAETIVSRAKAMVEKVNKDITCHEKIACGPISSEIARIAEVERFDGIIMGTKGTSGLRRMLIGSVAEDVIRHAHCTVTVVR
;
A
#
# COMPACT_ATOMS: atom_id res chain seq x y z
N MET A 1 -14.36 8.78 7.04
CA MET A 1 -13.38 7.73 7.41
C MET A 1 -12.31 7.64 6.32
N ARG A 2 -11.04 7.64 6.71
CA ARG A 2 -9.89 7.63 5.79
C ARG A 2 -9.16 6.29 5.89
N VAL A 3 -9.00 5.60 4.79
CA VAL A 3 -8.40 4.27 4.75
C VAL A 3 -7.17 4.24 3.84
N LEU A 4 -6.07 3.74 4.36
CA LEU A 4 -4.83 3.52 3.63
C LEU A 4 -4.81 2.10 3.07
N VAL A 5 -4.74 1.95 1.74
CA VAL A 5 -4.57 0.64 1.12
C VAL A 5 -3.16 0.50 0.55
N CYS A 6 -2.41 -0.49 1.05
CA CYS A 6 -1.03 -0.72 0.65
C CYS A 6 -0.94 -1.72 -0.49
N THR A 7 -0.17 -1.39 -1.52
CA THR A 7 0.01 -2.25 -2.69
C THR A 7 1.46 -2.32 -3.15
N ASP A 8 1.91 -3.50 -3.51
CA ASP A 8 3.17 -3.78 -4.21
C ASP A 8 2.92 -4.35 -5.62
N GLY A 9 1.66 -4.32 -6.09
CA GLY A 9 1.23 -4.89 -7.36
C GLY A 9 1.07 -6.41 -7.35
N SER A 10 1.32 -7.09 -6.25
CA SER A 10 1.17 -8.54 -6.13
C SER A 10 -0.29 -8.98 -6.19
N LYS A 11 -0.50 -10.29 -6.40
CA LYS A 11 -1.84 -10.89 -6.42
C LYS A 11 -2.61 -10.63 -5.11
N TYR A 12 -1.94 -10.70 -3.97
CA TYR A 12 -2.57 -10.46 -2.66
C TYR A 12 -2.87 -8.98 -2.43
N ALA A 13 -1.94 -8.09 -2.82
CA ALA A 13 -2.18 -6.65 -2.79
C ALA A 13 -3.36 -6.25 -3.68
N ASN A 14 -3.49 -6.84 -4.87
CA ASN A 14 -4.61 -6.58 -5.76
C ASN A 14 -5.97 -7.05 -5.15
N LYS A 15 -5.97 -8.14 -4.39
CA LYS A 15 -7.17 -8.55 -3.63
C LYS A 15 -7.50 -7.52 -2.54
N ALA A 16 -6.48 -7.02 -1.84
CA ALA A 16 -6.65 -5.98 -0.82
C ALA A 16 -7.22 -4.69 -1.41
N VAL A 17 -6.74 -4.26 -2.57
CA VAL A 17 -7.28 -3.09 -3.30
C VAL A 17 -8.75 -3.28 -3.66
N LYS A 18 -9.14 -4.45 -4.18
CA LYS A 18 -10.55 -4.74 -4.49
C LYS A 18 -11.42 -4.75 -3.25
N PHE A 19 -10.93 -5.34 -2.17
CA PHE A 19 -11.63 -5.34 -0.88
C PHE A 19 -11.80 -3.90 -0.34
N ALA A 20 -10.72 -3.09 -0.38
CA ALA A 20 -10.77 -1.69 0.04
C ALA A 20 -11.78 -0.87 -0.78
N ALA A 21 -11.84 -1.08 -2.09
CA ALA A 21 -12.80 -0.42 -2.96
C ALA A 21 -14.26 -0.78 -2.60
N GLN A 22 -14.53 -2.08 -2.36
CA GLN A 22 -15.87 -2.51 -1.94
C GLN A 22 -16.23 -1.98 -0.56
N PHE A 23 -15.27 -1.97 0.37
CA PHE A 23 -15.43 -1.40 1.70
C PHE A 23 -15.76 0.10 1.62
N ALA A 24 -14.96 0.87 0.86
CA ALA A 24 -15.19 2.31 0.68
C ALA A 24 -16.56 2.62 0.05
N LYS A 25 -16.98 1.83 -0.95
CA LYS A 25 -18.30 1.94 -1.56
C LYS A 25 -19.42 1.77 -0.52
N ASN A 26 -19.26 0.81 0.40
CA ASN A 26 -20.31 0.49 1.37
C ASN A 26 -20.36 1.46 2.56
N CYS A 27 -19.20 2.04 2.94
CA CYS A 27 -19.08 2.87 4.15
C CYS A 27 -18.85 4.36 3.85
N GLY A 28 -18.73 4.76 2.58
CA GLY A 28 -18.38 6.14 2.21
C GLY A 28 -17.00 6.56 2.67
N ALA A 29 -16.01 5.64 2.66
CA ALA A 29 -14.65 5.93 3.06
C ALA A 29 -13.83 6.54 1.92
N ASP A 30 -12.94 7.49 2.26
CA ASP A 30 -11.91 7.99 1.36
C ASP A 30 -10.73 7.03 1.35
N LEU A 31 -10.25 6.66 0.18
CA LEU A 31 -9.12 5.78 0.00
C LEU A 31 -7.84 6.56 -0.34
N THR A 32 -6.73 6.12 0.22
CA THR A 32 -5.39 6.47 -0.27
C THR A 32 -4.64 5.18 -0.61
N ILE A 33 -4.26 5.04 -1.87
CA ILE A 33 -3.43 3.92 -2.34
C ILE A 33 -1.98 4.29 -2.08
N LEU A 34 -1.27 3.47 -1.31
CA LEU A 34 0.14 3.66 -0.98
C LEU A 34 0.98 2.55 -1.60
N HIS A 35 2.03 2.96 -2.32
CA HIS A 35 3.17 2.12 -2.64
C HIS A 35 4.43 2.67 -1.97
N VAL A 36 5.21 1.83 -1.31
CA VAL A 36 6.49 2.20 -0.70
C VAL A 36 7.62 1.57 -1.48
N ILE A 37 8.46 2.40 -2.08
CA ILE A 37 9.72 1.99 -2.72
C ILE A 37 10.69 1.66 -1.58
N LYS A 38 11.21 0.42 -1.59
CA LYS A 38 12.17 0.00 -0.58
C LYS A 38 13.48 0.80 -0.74
N ASP A 39 13.82 1.56 0.30
CA ASP A 39 15.12 2.21 0.36
C ASP A 39 16.21 1.14 0.49
N VAL A 40 17.05 1.03 -0.53
CA VAL A 40 18.28 0.24 -0.46
C VAL A 40 19.35 1.18 0.07
N ALA A 41 19.71 1.05 1.33
CA ALA A 41 20.60 1.95 2.11
C ALA A 41 21.95 2.31 1.44
N SER A 42 22.29 1.69 0.32
CA SER A 42 23.49 1.98 -0.48
C SER A 42 23.34 3.17 -1.44
N HIS A 43 22.19 3.80 -1.55
CA HIS A 43 21.90 4.86 -2.53
C HIS A 43 21.47 6.18 -1.88
N ARG A 44 21.91 6.44 -0.66
CA ARG A 44 21.55 7.65 0.11
C ARG A 44 21.94 8.99 -0.52
N GLU A 45 22.69 9.00 -1.61
CA GLU A 45 23.32 10.24 -2.06
C GLU A 45 22.66 10.96 -3.24
N LEU A 46 21.77 10.33 -4.04
CA LEU A 46 21.11 11.09 -5.13
C LEU A 46 19.77 10.47 -5.56
N PRO A 47 18.66 11.22 -5.51
CA PRO A 47 17.36 10.80 -6.09
C PRO A 47 17.36 10.78 -7.64
N THR A 48 18.53 10.83 -8.27
CA THR A 48 18.71 10.98 -9.71
C THR A 48 19.47 9.82 -10.37
N TYR A 49 19.82 8.75 -9.63
CA TYR A 49 20.47 7.62 -10.30
C TYR A 49 19.45 6.86 -11.19
N PRO A 50 19.89 6.31 -12.34
CA PRO A 50 18.99 5.70 -13.32
C PRO A 50 18.07 4.60 -12.76
N GLY A 51 18.55 3.81 -11.78
CA GLY A 51 17.77 2.78 -11.11
C GLY A 51 16.61 3.34 -10.28
N PHE A 52 16.76 4.49 -9.65
CA PHE A 52 15.68 5.14 -8.89
C PHE A 52 14.56 5.67 -9.80
N ILE A 53 14.94 6.23 -10.95
CA ILE A 53 13.96 6.69 -11.96
C ILE A 53 13.10 5.51 -12.41
N SER A 54 13.73 4.37 -12.71
CA SER A 54 13.04 3.13 -13.09
C SER A 54 12.10 2.59 -11.98
N GLU A 55 12.53 2.64 -10.72
CA GLU A 55 11.69 2.23 -9.59
C GLU A 55 10.50 3.18 -9.37
N LYS A 56 10.71 4.48 -9.56
CA LYS A 56 9.65 5.47 -9.47
C LYS A 56 8.59 5.27 -10.56
N GLU A 57 8.98 5.09 -11.81
CA GLU A 57 8.07 4.79 -12.93
C GLU A 57 7.27 3.51 -12.68
N ARG A 58 7.94 2.49 -12.13
CA ARG A 58 7.27 1.25 -11.72
C ARG A 58 6.25 1.49 -10.61
N ALA A 59 6.61 2.29 -9.61
CA ALA A 59 5.71 2.65 -8.51
C ALA A 59 4.48 3.41 -9.02
N GLU A 60 4.66 4.38 -9.90
CA GLU A 60 3.58 5.12 -10.56
C GLU A 60 2.64 4.16 -11.31
N THR A 61 3.20 3.21 -12.04
CA THR A 61 2.40 2.18 -12.73
C THR A 61 1.59 1.32 -11.75
N ILE A 62 2.18 0.94 -10.61
CA ILE A 62 1.50 0.13 -9.59
C ILE A 62 0.31 0.90 -9.00
N VAL A 63 0.51 2.15 -8.58
CA VAL A 63 -0.57 2.93 -7.94
C VAL A 63 -1.67 3.27 -8.94
N SER A 64 -1.33 3.64 -10.18
CA SER A 64 -2.31 3.94 -11.23
C SER A 64 -3.16 2.72 -11.61
N ARG A 65 -2.55 1.53 -11.68
CA ARG A 65 -3.30 0.28 -11.89
C ARG A 65 -4.25 -0.02 -10.72
N ALA A 66 -3.79 0.20 -9.50
CA ALA A 66 -4.62 0.01 -8.32
C ALA A 66 -5.80 1.00 -8.30
N LYS A 67 -5.58 2.27 -8.66
CA LYS A 67 -6.64 3.28 -8.78
C LYS A 67 -7.67 2.88 -9.84
N ALA A 68 -7.24 2.43 -11.01
CA ALA A 68 -8.14 1.93 -12.04
C ALA A 68 -8.98 0.73 -11.55
N MET A 69 -8.46 -0.09 -10.64
CA MET A 69 -9.23 -1.17 -10.01
C MET A 69 -10.32 -0.63 -9.06
N VAL A 70 -10.04 0.44 -8.31
CA VAL A 70 -11.02 1.11 -7.44
C VAL A 70 -12.14 1.74 -8.29
N GLU A 71 -11.78 2.47 -9.32
CA GLU A 71 -12.73 3.13 -10.24
C GLU A 71 -13.66 2.14 -10.96
N LYS A 72 -13.19 0.92 -11.23
CA LYS A 72 -14.04 -0.16 -11.78
C LYS A 72 -15.13 -0.63 -10.80
N VAL A 73 -14.90 -0.49 -9.50
CA VAL A 73 -15.90 -0.84 -8.47
C VAL A 73 -16.92 0.29 -8.31
N ASN A 74 -16.45 1.50 -8.18
CA ASN A 74 -17.28 2.72 -8.16
C ASN A 74 -16.41 3.95 -8.45
N LYS A 75 -16.80 4.75 -9.44
CA LYS A 75 -16.10 5.99 -9.85
C LYS A 75 -16.27 7.13 -8.82
N ASP A 76 -17.28 7.06 -7.98
CA ASP A 76 -17.57 8.10 -6.98
C ASP A 76 -16.73 7.97 -5.71
N ILE A 77 -15.91 6.91 -5.60
CA ILE A 77 -14.98 6.75 -4.47
C ILE A 77 -13.88 7.81 -4.57
N THR A 78 -13.75 8.63 -3.53
CA THR A 78 -12.58 9.52 -3.39
C THR A 78 -11.34 8.65 -3.22
N CYS A 79 -10.44 8.69 -4.19
CA CYS A 79 -9.25 7.83 -4.23
C CYS A 79 -8.00 8.63 -4.58
N HIS A 80 -7.05 8.69 -3.66
CA HIS A 80 -5.76 9.34 -3.79
C HIS A 80 -4.64 8.34 -4.04
N GLU A 81 -3.60 8.76 -4.75
CA GLU A 81 -2.38 7.98 -4.99
C GLU A 81 -1.23 8.57 -4.19
N LYS A 82 -0.43 7.70 -3.59
CA LYS A 82 0.74 8.08 -2.80
C LYS A 82 1.88 7.11 -3.01
N ILE A 83 3.07 7.67 -3.22
CA ILE A 83 4.32 6.92 -3.29
C ILE A 83 5.24 7.45 -2.18
N ALA A 84 5.82 6.55 -1.42
CA ALA A 84 6.82 6.86 -0.41
C ALA A 84 8.09 6.04 -0.66
N CYS A 85 9.19 6.40 -0.01
CA CYS A 85 10.46 5.69 -0.09
C CYS A 85 11.01 5.47 1.32
N GLY A 86 11.47 4.26 1.61
CA GLY A 86 12.03 3.93 2.92
C GLY A 86 11.83 2.47 3.33
N PRO A 87 12.06 2.15 4.62
CA PRO A 87 11.71 0.85 5.20
C PRO A 87 10.19 0.66 5.14
N ILE A 88 9.73 -0.35 4.40
CA ILE A 88 8.33 -0.47 3.96
C ILE A 88 7.34 -0.43 5.12
N SER A 89 7.51 -1.29 6.12
CA SER A 89 6.58 -1.39 7.25
C SER A 89 6.57 -0.14 8.12
N SER A 90 7.74 0.44 8.36
CA SER A 90 7.89 1.68 9.14
C SER A 90 7.24 2.87 8.45
N GLU A 91 7.41 3.00 7.12
CA GLU A 91 6.79 4.07 6.36
C GLU A 91 5.26 3.93 6.31
N ILE A 92 4.75 2.71 6.18
CA ILE A 92 3.29 2.47 6.23
C ILE A 92 2.73 2.92 7.59
N ALA A 93 3.33 2.46 8.70
CA ALA A 93 2.88 2.82 10.04
C ALA A 93 2.98 4.33 10.30
N ARG A 94 4.13 4.94 9.95
CA ARG A 94 4.37 6.38 10.09
C ARG A 94 3.36 7.23 9.31
N ILE A 95 3.10 6.88 8.04
CA ILE A 95 2.14 7.61 7.19
C ILE A 95 0.74 7.49 7.77
N ALA A 96 0.34 6.28 8.20
CA ALA A 96 -0.96 6.05 8.79
C ALA A 96 -1.16 6.91 10.06
N GLU A 97 -0.13 7.06 10.89
CA GLU A 97 -0.15 7.89 12.08
C GLU A 97 -0.19 9.38 11.77
N VAL A 98 0.82 9.87 11.07
CA VAL A 98 0.99 11.30 10.80
C VAL A 98 -0.20 11.88 10.03
N GLU A 99 -0.73 11.14 9.08
CA GLU A 99 -1.86 11.57 8.27
C GLU A 99 -3.22 11.14 8.83
N ARG A 100 -3.24 10.51 10.02
CA ARG A 100 -4.44 10.15 10.77
C ARG A 100 -5.41 9.29 9.97
N PHE A 101 -4.92 8.17 9.42
CA PHE A 101 -5.78 7.16 8.82
C PHE A 101 -6.50 6.33 9.90
N ASP A 102 -7.76 6.05 9.68
CA ASP A 102 -8.59 5.25 10.58
C ASP A 102 -8.33 3.75 10.45
N GLY A 103 -7.75 3.34 9.32
CA GLY A 103 -7.41 1.95 9.07
C GLY A 103 -6.44 1.74 7.92
N ILE A 104 -5.73 0.61 7.99
CA ILE A 104 -4.83 0.12 6.94
C ILE A 104 -5.41 -1.18 6.37
N ILE A 105 -5.45 -1.30 5.04
CA ILE A 105 -5.82 -2.52 4.34
C ILE A 105 -4.62 -2.97 3.50
N MET A 106 -4.24 -4.25 3.61
CA MET A 106 -3.09 -4.78 2.88
C MET A 106 -3.23 -6.28 2.60
N GLY A 107 -2.44 -6.79 1.66
CA GLY A 107 -2.39 -8.23 1.38
C GLY A 107 -1.61 -9.00 2.43
N THR A 108 -1.96 -10.28 2.63
CA THR A 108 -1.21 -11.17 3.56
C THR A 108 0.23 -11.39 3.13
N LYS A 109 0.53 -11.32 1.83
CA LYS A 109 1.86 -11.60 1.25
C LYS A 109 2.15 -10.56 0.18
N GLY A 110 3.43 -10.26 0.00
CA GLY A 110 3.92 -9.45 -1.11
C GLY A 110 4.45 -10.29 -2.26
N THR A 111 5.27 -9.67 -3.09
CA THR A 111 5.89 -10.26 -4.29
C THR A 111 6.83 -11.44 -3.98
N SER A 112 7.41 -11.53 -2.79
CA SER A 112 8.30 -12.61 -2.37
C SER A 112 7.62 -13.96 -2.11
N GLY A 113 6.29 -13.97 -1.93
CA GLY A 113 5.40 -15.12 -1.99
C GLY A 113 5.83 -16.42 -1.30
N LEU A 114 6.53 -16.36 -0.16
CA LEU A 114 6.97 -17.55 0.57
C LEU A 114 5.78 -18.45 0.92
N ARG A 115 5.71 -19.61 0.27
CA ARG A 115 4.56 -20.54 0.33
C ARG A 115 4.22 -21.04 1.72
N ARG A 116 5.16 -21.03 2.66
CA ARG A 116 4.98 -21.59 4.02
C ARG A 116 4.52 -20.57 5.07
N MET A 117 4.57 -19.27 4.79
CA MET A 117 4.14 -18.25 5.75
C MET A 117 2.65 -17.93 5.58
N LEU A 118 1.91 -17.93 6.68
CA LEU A 118 0.50 -17.52 6.71
C LEU A 118 0.35 -16.00 6.52
N ILE A 119 1.30 -15.22 7.06
CA ILE A 119 1.38 -13.76 6.97
C ILE A 119 2.80 -13.38 6.54
N GLY A 120 2.95 -12.41 5.64
CA GLY A 120 4.26 -11.89 5.22
C GLY A 120 4.86 -10.93 6.25
N SER A 121 6.19 -10.78 6.23
CA SER A 121 6.93 -9.96 7.20
C SER A 121 6.45 -8.51 7.27
N VAL A 122 6.15 -7.89 6.14
CA VAL A 122 5.64 -6.50 6.12
C VAL A 122 4.28 -6.41 6.81
N ALA A 123 3.36 -7.33 6.53
CA ALA A 123 2.04 -7.34 7.15
C ALA A 123 2.14 -7.59 8.67
N GLU A 124 2.98 -8.54 9.09
CA GLU A 124 3.23 -8.82 10.49
C GLU A 124 3.79 -7.58 11.22
N ASP A 125 4.78 -6.93 10.63
CA ASP A 125 5.41 -5.74 11.19
C ASP A 125 4.43 -4.56 11.30
N VAL A 126 3.61 -4.33 10.28
CA VAL A 126 2.58 -3.28 10.30
C VAL A 126 1.54 -3.56 11.39
N ILE A 127 1.08 -4.81 11.55
CA ILE A 127 0.14 -5.20 12.62
C ILE A 127 0.72 -4.89 14.00
N ARG A 128 2.02 -5.09 14.20
CA ARG A 128 2.68 -4.84 15.50
C ARG A 128 2.84 -3.35 15.83
N HIS A 129 2.98 -2.50 14.83
CA HIS A 129 3.38 -1.09 15.03
C HIS A 129 2.30 -0.08 14.64
N ALA A 130 1.24 -0.48 13.94
CA ALA A 130 0.16 0.42 13.59
C ALA A 130 -0.68 0.77 14.84
N HIS A 131 -1.04 2.06 14.96
CA HIS A 131 -1.93 2.57 16.02
C HIS A 131 -3.40 2.67 15.57
N CYS A 132 -3.70 2.17 14.37
CA CYS A 132 -5.06 2.07 13.85
C CYS A 132 -5.39 0.62 13.45
N THR A 133 -6.64 0.37 13.07
CA THR A 133 -7.08 -0.94 12.61
C THR A 133 -6.31 -1.41 11.39
N VAL A 134 -5.83 -2.66 11.39
CA VAL A 134 -5.17 -3.29 10.25
C VAL A 134 -5.99 -4.47 9.74
N THR A 135 -6.41 -4.39 8.51
CA THR A 135 -7.13 -5.48 7.81
C THR A 135 -6.19 -6.15 6.83
N VAL A 136 -6.00 -7.46 6.99
CA VAL A 136 -5.14 -8.27 6.14
C VAL A 136 -5.97 -9.19 5.26
N VAL A 137 -5.84 -9.05 3.94
CA VAL A 137 -6.64 -9.75 2.92
C VAL A 137 -5.84 -10.91 2.32
N ARG A 138 -6.45 -12.11 2.23
CA ARG A 138 -5.88 -13.31 1.61
C ARG A 138 -6.25 -13.48 0.14
#